data_64e3e4a7288dd2848ff060d42f277e4d
#
_entry.id   64e3e4a7288dd2848ff060d42f277e4d
#
_cell.length_a   1.000
_cell.length_b   1.000
_cell.length_c   1.000
_cell.angle_alpha   90.00
_cell.angle_beta   90.00
_cell.angle_gamma   90.00
#
_symmetry.space_group_name_H-M   'P 1'
#
loop_
_entity.id
_entity.type
_entity.pdbx_description
1 polymer ?
#
loop_
_entity_poly.entity_id
_entity_poly.type
_entity_poly.pdbx_seq_one_letter_code
_entity_poly.pdbx_strand_id
1 'polypeptide(L)'
;MKKLLTSLFLLVTFFLSSAAEAATADLWLYRESAEPVSEQQSVVWVWSAMAQDEHWGIFDFPKRPPTHEESRTVWLTTRLSAEAPEKDTLFFTTTGESVRVYLDDQIVEEAGAFAPTYAASGWRWHFIQLPSDGHEHQLTIACYSPFPRELGRLYNLSIDTATVNAANVFLLDTSFILALPVAVAMFIVVLFFYVRERMGRHLYRALLVFLGVFICWTFSALQSKFLLVHDAEFWWYVLTLMAYLLPVAANYIIYEILDGSRKTGVLWIIRGYLLLMASAIVAEFLGWHGMKNLMPLYYVFLAIYEPVVFYWTLRAAREGSRYSKAALAPIAAFTGLGVIDGINTFWHFLPTSIYLSQFGIFALAAFLLAVLRDFVVREEQLDAQADSFADDIAAAHAREEYDTLTHCLSRTMYAPLLSGTIRDARVKRQPFSVLMFDIDHFKTFNDTYGHEAGDEVLAGFAAAIRRELKENQAFLRWGGEEFIVLLPDCSLASATQFAEHLRSRIATISLHARQVTTSIGVATWHGAGDTKEKLFERVDGALYRAKEGGRNRVEKES
;
A
#
# COMPACT_ATOMS: atom_id res chain seq x y z
N MET A 1 3.11 9.82 -21.61
CA MET A 1 4.26 8.91 -21.77
C MET A 1 5.39 9.50 -22.62
N LYS A 2 5.17 9.93 -23.91
CA LYS A 2 6.23 10.56 -24.73
C LYS A 2 6.88 11.79 -24.09
N LYS A 3 6.09 12.75 -23.57
CA LYS A 3 6.60 13.95 -22.89
C LYS A 3 7.37 13.64 -21.61
N LEU A 4 6.95 12.62 -20.84
CA LEU A 4 7.65 12.19 -19.62
C LEU A 4 9.00 11.56 -19.94
N LEU A 5 9.06 10.71 -20.97
CA LEU A 5 10.29 10.11 -21.49
C LEU A 5 11.26 11.17 -22.04
N THR A 6 10.74 12.18 -22.76
CA THR A 6 11.56 13.29 -23.27
C THR A 6 12.10 14.15 -22.13
N SER A 7 11.29 14.44 -21.10
CA SER A 7 11.76 15.18 -19.92
C SER A 7 12.77 14.39 -19.12
N LEU A 8 12.59 13.07 -18.97
CA LEU A 8 13.56 12.19 -18.31
C LEU A 8 14.87 12.12 -19.11
N PHE A 9 14.79 12.02 -20.43
CA PHE A 9 15.96 12.02 -21.32
C PHE A 9 16.72 13.36 -21.24
N LEU A 10 16.01 14.49 -21.27
CA LEU A 10 16.61 15.81 -21.10
C LEU A 10 17.23 16.01 -19.71
N LEU A 11 16.60 15.48 -18.66
CA LEU A 11 17.14 15.48 -17.31
C LEU A 11 18.42 14.65 -17.23
N VAL A 12 18.42 13.44 -17.78
CA VAL A 12 19.60 12.55 -17.84
C VAL A 12 20.73 13.17 -18.68
N THR A 13 20.41 13.80 -19.82
CA THR A 13 21.43 14.47 -20.64
C THR A 13 21.98 15.72 -19.95
N PHE A 14 21.18 16.47 -19.22
CA PHE A 14 21.63 17.60 -18.41
C PHE A 14 22.60 17.14 -17.31
N PHE A 15 22.30 16.04 -16.61
CA PHE A 15 23.19 15.48 -15.58
C PHE A 15 24.47 14.87 -16.16
N LEU A 16 24.41 14.28 -17.35
CA LEU A 16 25.59 13.76 -18.04
C LEU A 16 26.53 14.87 -18.51
N SER A 17 25.97 16.07 -18.83
CA SER A 17 26.78 17.22 -19.27
C SER A 17 27.42 17.99 -18.11
N SER A 18 26.88 17.91 -16.89
CA SER A 18 27.42 18.60 -15.72
C SER A 18 28.55 17.84 -14.99
N ALA A 19 28.81 16.60 -15.39
CA ALA A 19 29.85 15.76 -14.78
C ALA A 19 31.23 15.89 -15.47
N ALA A 20 31.38 16.84 -16.37
CA ALA A 20 32.65 17.05 -17.10
C ALA A 20 33.39 18.29 -16.58
N GLU A 21 34.66 18.06 -16.27
CA GLU A 21 35.72 19.04 -16.08
C GLU A 21 35.83 19.77 -14.74
N ALA A 22 36.60 19.17 -13.86
CA ALA A 22 37.44 19.93 -12.93
C ALA A 22 38.78 19.22 -12.76
N ALA A 23 39.69 19.41 -13.67
CA ALA A 23 41.08 19.05 -13.47
C ALA A 23 41.90 20.29 -13.78
N THR A 24 42.54 20.84 -12.78
CA THR A 24 43.41 22.00 -12.93
C THR A 24 44.74 21.81 -12.19
N ALA A 25 45.36 20.68 -12.45
CA ALA A 25 46.80 20.56 -12.29
C ALA A 25 47.36 20.20 -13.66
N ASP A 26 48.27 21.00 -14.18
CA ASP A 26 48.69 20.93 -15.58
C ASP A 26 49.44 19.64 -15.95
N LEU A 27 49.99 18.92 -14.98
CA LEU A 27 50.73 17.68 -15.20
C LEU A 27 50.77 16.80 -13.95
N TRP A 28 50.38 15.53 -14.13
CA TRP A 28 50.52 14.52 -13.08
C TRP A 28 51.57 13.48 -13.45
N LEU A 29 52.45 13.18 -12.47
CA LEU A 29 53.39 12.09 -12.56
C LEU A 29 52.95 10.94 -11.69
N TYR A 30 53.23 9.70 -12.12
CA TYR A 30 52.92 8.51 -11.35
C TYR A 30 54.14 7.57 -11.28
N ARG A 31 54.22 6.81 -10.19
CA ARG A 31 55.16 5.71 -10.00
C ARG A 31 54.45 4.58 -9.28
N GLU A 32 54.70 3.37 -9.70
CA GLU A 32 54.12 2.17 -9.09
C GLU A 32 55.15 1.38 -8.29
N SER A 33 54.68 0.62 -7.27
CA SER A 33 55.50 -0.25 -6.44
C SER A 33 54.70 -1.51 -6.09
N ALA A 34 55.40 -2.65 -5.98
CA ALA A 34 54.83 -3.89 -5.47
C ALA A 34 54.69 -3.90 -3.93
N GLU A 35 55.40 -3.00 -3.24
CA GLU A 35 55.43 -2.92 -1.78
C GLU A 35 54.43 -1.86 -1.24
N PRO A 36 53.86 -2.09 -0.04
CA PRO A 36 53.10 -1.05 0.64
C PRO A 36 54.04 0.07 1.13
N VAL A 37 53.45 1.26 1.33
CA VAL A 37 54.17 2.41 1.87
C VAL A 37 54.61 2.12 3.30
N SER A 38 55.92 2.26 3.61
CA SER A 38 56.41 2.11 4.98
C SER A 38 56.02 3.32 5.85
N GLU A 39 55.82 3.12 7.15
CA GLU A 39 55.46 4.18 8.10
C GLU A 39 56.51 5.28 8.23
N GLN A 40 57.75 5.01 7.83
CA GLN A 40 58.90 5.92 8.00
C GLN A 40 59.38 6.55 6.69
N GLN A 41 58.67 6.38 5.59
CA GLN A 41 59.10 6.88 4.30
C GLN A 41 58.85 8.40 4.23
N SER A 42 59.88 9.21 4.49
CA SER A 42 59.87 10.64 4.22
C SER A 42 60.01 10.86 2.72
N VAL A 43 59.12 11.68 2.16
CA VAL A 43 59.10 11.98 0.72
C VAL A 43 59.83 13.28 0.48
N VAL A 44 61.15 13.24 0.52
CA VAL A 44 61.96 14.38 0.09
C VAL A 44 62.16 14.27 -1.42
N TRP A 45 61.27 14.87 -2.18
CA TRP A 45 61.31 14.78 -3.62
C TRP A 45 61.28 16.17 -4.24
N VAL A 46 62.30 16.47 -5.01
CA VAL A 46 62.33 17.72 -5.77
C VAL A 46 61.67 17.46 -7.11
N TRP A 47 60.63 18.17 -7.47
CA TRP A 47 59.89 18.02 -8.72
C TRP A 47 60.78 17.92 -9.96
N SER A 48 61.83 18.73 -10.04
CA SER A 48 62.79 18.72 -11.15
C SER A 48 63.59 17.42 -11.27
N ALA A 49 63.90 16.76 -10.14
CA ALA A 49 64.56 15.47 -10.15
C ALA A 49 63.60 14.33 -10.51
N MET A 50 62.34 14.41 -10.10
CA MET A 50 61.31 13.44 -10.45
C MET A 50 60.98 13.42 -11.94
N ALA A 51 60.88 14.58 -12.58
CA ALA A 51 60.58 14.69 -14.02
C ALA A 51 61.70 14.14 -14.91
N GLN A 52 62.94 13.96 -14.37
CA GLN A 52 64.11 13.39 -15.07
C GLN A 52 64.36 11.91 -14.72
N ASP A 53 63.68 11.35 -13.72
CA ASP A 53 63.79 9.95 -13.33
C ASP A 53 62.97 9.06 -14.27
N GLU A 54 63.64 8.13 -14.98
CA GLU A 54 63.02 7.17 -15.91
C GLU A 54 61.94 6.27 -15.26
N HIS A 55 61.84 6.27 -13.93
CA HIS A 55 60.85 5.48 -13.18
C HIS A 55 59.49 6.19 -12.99
N TRP A 56 59.37 7.47 -13.40
CA TRP A 56 58.12 8.25 -13.34
C TRP A 56 57.48 8.36 -14.70
N GLY A 57 56.21 7.95 -14.76
CA GLY A 57 55.38 8.12 -15.95
C GLY A 57 54.50 9.37 -15.87
N ILE A 58 54.05 9.86 -17.01
CA ILE A 58 53.12 10.97 -17.12
C ILE A 58 51.71 10.40 -17.41
N PHE A 59 50.69 10.94 -16.79
CA PHE A 59 49.33 10.59 -17.11
C PHE A 59 48.39 11.80 -17.01
N ASP A 60 47.30 11.74 -17.78
CA ASP A 60 46.28 12.76 -17.82
C ASP A 60 45.06 12.36 -16.98
N PHE A 61 44.68 13.20 -16.02
CA PHE A 61 43.44 13.06 -15.32
C PHE A 61 42.25 13.30 -16.27
N PRO A 62 41.07 12.58 -16.12
CA PRO A 62 40.68 11.62 -15.08
C PRO A 62 41.00 10.15 -15.39
N LYS A 63 41.90 9.88 -16.33
CA LYS A 63 42.34 8.50 -16.57
C LYS A 63 43.10 8.01 -15.33
N ARG A 64 43.05 6.73 -15.04
CA ARG A 64 43.89 6.14 -14.04
C ARG A 64 45.31 5.96 -14.59
N PRO A 65 46.35 6.03 -13.75
CA PRO A 65 47.68 5.69 -14.18
C PRO A 65 47.76 4.23 -14.64
N PRO A 66 48.56 3.89 -15.64
CA PRO A 66 48.81 2.50 -16.03
C PRO A 66 49.45 1.77 -14.84
N THR A 67 48.88 0.62 -14.46
CA THR A 67 49.38 -0.20 -13.34
C THR A 67 49.53 -1.64 -13.75
N HIS A 68 50.54 -2.34 -13.29
CA HIS A 68 50.76 -3.76 -13.50
C HIS A 68 49.99 -4.60 -12.46
N GLU A 69 49.73 -5.88 -12.76
CA GLU A 69 48.98 -6.76 -11.85
C GLU A 69 49.69 -7.01 -10.50
N GLU A 70 50.99 -6.84 -10.47
CA GLU A 70 51.81 -7.00 -9.26
C GLU A 70 51.88 -5.74 -8.40
N SER A 71 51.46 -4.59 -8.94
CA SER A 71 51.50 -3.32 -8.23
C SER A 71 50.51 -3.29 -7.07
N ARG A 72 50.93 -2.79 -5.94
CA ARG A 72 50.09 -2.61 -4.73
C ARG A 72 50.04 -1.17 -4.27
N THR A 73 51.02 -0.36 -4.66
CA THR A 73 51.10 1.07 -4.35
C THR A 73 51.29 1.88 -5.62
N VAL A 74 50.61 3.00 -5.72
CA VAL A 74 50.83 4.02 -6.76
C VAL A 74 51.05 5.35 -6.05
N TRP A 75 52.10 6.00 -6.44
CA TRP A 75 52.41 7.37 -6.06
C TRP A 75 51.98 8.29 -7.18
N LEU A 76 51.20 9.32 -6.84
CA LEU A 76 50.73 10.35 -7.75
C LEU A 76 51.26 11.67 -7.26
N THR A 77 51.88 12.47 -8.12
CA THR A 77 52.40 13.75 -7.70
C THR A 77 52.14 14.83 -8.73
N THR A 78 51.94 16.05 -8.26
CA THR A 78 51.75 17.23 -9.09
C THR A 78 52.29 18.47 -8.38
N ARG A 79 52.49 19.55 -9.13
CA ARG A 79 52.85 20.86 -8.59
C ARG A 79 51.57 21.70 -8.46
N LEU A 80 51.39 22.32 -7.31
CA LEU A 80 50.37 23.33 -7.07
C LEU A 80 50.94 24.70 -7.39
N SER A 81 50.31 25.43 -8.30
CA SER A 81 50.74 26.76 -8.73
C SER A 81 50.43 27.81 -7.67
N ALA A 82 51.37 28.75 -7.46
CA ALA A 82 51.16 29.91 -6.61
C ALA A 82 50.15 30.94 -7.15
N GLU A 83 49.71 30.79 -8.42
CA GLU A 83 48.93 31.82 -9.13
C GLU A 83 47.43 31.85 -8.76
N ALA A 84 46.94 30.89 -8.00
CA ALA A 84 45.50 30.79 -7.65
C ALA A 84 45.27 30.62 -6.13
N PRO A 85 45.60 31.61 -5.29
CA PRO A 85 45.47 31.49 -3.83
C PRO A 85 44.04 31.35 -3.33
N GLU A 86 43.06 31.61 -4.19
CA GLU A 86 41.62 31.41 -3.86
C GLU A 86 41.22 29.94 -3.87
N LYS A 87 41.94 29.07 -4.57
CA LYS A 87 41.71 27.63 -4.64
C LYS A 87 42.42 26.91 -3.53
N ASP A 88 41.87 27.01 -2.35
CA ASP A 88 42.48 26.60 -1.09
C ASP A 88 42.13 25.18 -0.65
N THR A 89 41.33 24.45 -1.44
CA THR A 89 40.83 23.14 -1.03
C THR A 89 40.96 22.10 -2.14
N LEU A 90 41.67 21.02 -1.83
CA LEU A 90 41.68 19.80 -2.64
C LEU A 90 40.56 18.90 -2.20
N PHE A 91 39.71 18.49 -3.15
CA PHE A 91 38.70 17.48 -2.97
C PHE A 91 38.90 16.33 -3.94
N PHE A 92 38.81 15.11 -3.45
CA PHE A 92 38.68 13.92 -4.28
C PHE A 92 37.99 12.80 -3.49
N THR A 93 37.58 11.75 -4.20
CA THR A 93 37.03 10.57 -3.58
C THR A 93 37.76 9.32 -4.04
N THR A 94 37.92 8.35 -3.13
CA THR A 94 38.55 7.06 -3.40
C THR A 94 37.60 5.92 -3.07
N THR A 95 37.84 4.76 -3.66
CA THR A 95 37.11 3.53 -3.33
C THR A 95 38.03 2.33 -3.38
N GLY A 96 38.00 1.50 -2.35
CA GLY A 96 38.78 0.26 -2.31
C GLY A 96 40.27 0.43 -2.11
N GLU A 97 40.73 1.61 -1.72
CA GLU A 97 42.15 1.91 -1.50
C GLU A 97 42.40 2.72 -0.23
N SER A 98 43.59 2.55 0.36
CA SER A 98 44.11 3.39 1.42
C SER A 98 44.90 4.52 0.81
N VAL A 99 44.81 5.71 1.39
CA VAL A 99 45.40 6.93 0.85
C VAL A 99 46.17 7.64 1.91
N ARG A 100 47.36 8.14 1.53
CA ARG A 100 48.14 9.06 2.32
C ARG A 100 48.51 10.25 1.45
N VAL A 101 48.19 11.45 1.91
CA VAL A 101 48.45 12.70 1.19
C VAL A 101 49.56 13.46 1.85
N TYR A 102 50.50 13.85 1.06
CA TYR A 102 51.66 14.67 1.45
C TYR A 102 51.55 16.03 0.78
N LEU A 103 51.80 17.06 1.53
CA LEU A 103 52.09 18.39 1.03
C LEU A 103 53.52 18.71 1.36
N ASP A 104 54.33 18.86 0.33
CA ASP A 104 55.79 18.85 0.45
C ASP A 104 56.26 17.57 1.16
N ASP A 105 56.83 17.68 2.34
CA ASP A 105 57.32 16.54 3.13
C ASP A 105 56.41 16.14 4.29
N GLN A 106 55.25 16.82 4.43
CA GLN A 106 54.36 16.63 5.57
C GLN A 106 53.13 15.82 5.18
N ILE A 107 52.78 14.84 6.01
CA ILE A 107 51.51 14.13 5.86
C ILE A 107 50.39 15.06 6.33
N VAL A 108 49.49 15.41 5.41
CA VAL A 108 48.34 16.27 5.70
C VAL A 108 47.08 15.43 5.90
N GLU A 109 47.03 14.22 5.34
CA GLU A 109 45.93 13.28 5.55
C GLU A 109 46.40 11.83 5.42
N GLU A 110 45.81 10.95 6.23
CA GLU A 110 45.98 9.51 6.12
C GLU A 110 44.62 8.81 6.32
N ALA A 111 44.24 7.98 5.37
CA ALA A 111 42.97 7.25 5.39
C ALA A 111 43.17 5.79 5.01
N GLY A 112 42.76 4.88 5.89
CA GLY A 112 42.94 3.44 5.74
C GLY A 112 44.28 2.94 6.29
N ALA A 113 44.59 1.67 6.10
CA ALA A 113 45.83 1.04 6.55
C ALA A 113 46.67 0.57 5.36
N PHE A 114 47.96 0.78 5.40
CA PHE A 114 48.91 0.34 4.38
C PHE A 114 49.48 -1.03 4.73
N ALA A 115 48.61 -2.01 5.00
CA ALA A 115 49.01 -3.36 5.39
C ALA A 115 48.57 -4.38 4.32
N PRO A 116 49.37 -5.42 4.02
CA PRO A 116 49.05 -6.41 2.98
C PRO A 116 47.74 -7.14 3.18
N THR A 117 47.29 -7.25 4.43
CA THR A 117 46.05 -7.92 4.82
C THR A 117 44.83 -6.99 4.86
N TYR A 118 45.04 -5.68 4.72
CA TYR A 118 43.98 -4.70 4.77
C TYR A 118 43.45 -4.37 3.37
N ALA A 119 42.20 -4.58 3.16
CA ALA A 119 41.50 -4.10 1.99
C ALA A 119 40.58 -2.97 2.41
N ALA A 120 40.89 -1.75 2.04
CA ALA A 120 40.01 -0.61 2.28
C ALA A 120 38.68 -0.86 1.57
N SER A 121 37.57 -0.70 2.27
CA SER A 121 36.25 -0.85 1.73
C SER A 121 35.50 0.47 1.73
N GLY A 122 34.69 0.69 0.69
CA GLY A 122 33.81 1.84 0.60
C GLY A 122 34.40 3.08 -0.04
N TRP A 123 33.52 4.06 -0.22
CA TRP A 123 33.84 5.38 -0.71
C TRP A 123 34.35 6.23 0.43
N ARG A 124 35.40 7.01 0.16
CA ARG A 124 35.98 7.97 1.12
C ARG A 124 36.07 9.33 0.47
N TRP A 125 35.78 10.36 1.24
CA TRP A 125 36.06 11.74 0.89
C TRP A 125 37.41 12.15 1.45
N HIS A 126 38.10 12.89 0.63
CA HIS A 126 39.34 13.57 1.02
C HIS A 126 39.10 15.05 0.79
N PHE A 127 39.11 15.81 1.86
CA PHE A 127 38.84 17.24 1.84
C PHE A 127 39.95 17.94 2.56
N ILE A 128 40.96 18.42 1.80
CA ILE A 128 42.27 18.82 2.31
C ILE A 128 42.43 20.31 2.08
N GLN A 129 42.69 21.05 3.17
CA GLN A 129 43.00 22.46 3.10
C GLN A 129 44.40 22.63 2.53
N LEU A 130 44.55 23.40 1.47
CA LEU A 130 45.78 23.75 0.84
C LEU A 130 46.30 25.10 1.39
N PRO A 131 47.64 25.33 1.49
CA PRO A 131 48.16 26.62 1.87
C PRO A 131 47.88 27.67 0.80
N SER A 132 47.57 28.88 1.23
CA SER A 132 47.38 30.07 0.38
C SER A 132 48.45 31.12 0.63
N ASP A 133 49.69 30.66 0.76
CA ASP A 133 50.85 31.50 1.12
C ASP A 133 51.55 32.11 -0.08
N GLY A 134 51.08 31.80 -1.30
CA GLY A 134 51.66 32.32 -2.54
C GLY A 134 52.94 31.64 -2.98
N HIS A 135 53.28 30.46 -2.39
CA HIS A 135 54.41 29.64 -2.83
C HIS A 135 53.95 28.44 -3.63
N GLU A 136 54.84 27.89 -4.44
CA GLU A 136 54.59 26.59 -5.10
C GLU A 136 54.75 25.46 -4.08
N HIS A 137 53.80 24.52 -4.06
CA HIS A 137 53.85 23.34 -3.22
C HIS A 137 53.81 22.07 -4.05
N GLN A 138 54.41 21.02 -3.54
CA GLN A 138 54.33 19.69 -4.13
C GLN A 138 53.26 18.87 -3.42
N LEU A 139 52.23 18.50 -4.16
CA LEU A 139 51.20 17.58 -3.70
C LEU A 139 51.56 16.16 -4.13
N THR A 140 51.61 15.23 -3.17
CA THR A 140 51.87 13.82 -3.45
C THR A 140 50.81 12.95 -2.77
N ILE A 141 50.21 12.02 -3.51
CA ILE A 141 49.20 11.13 -3.03
C ILE A 141 49.68 9.68 -3.21
N ALA A 142 49.84 8.97 -2.12
CA ALA A 142 50.15 7.55 -2.13
C ALA A 142 48.86 6.75 -1.98
N CYS A 143 48.52 5.94 -2.97
CA CYS A 143 47.38 5.04 -2.98
C CYS A 143 47.86 3.60 -2.81
N TYR A 144 47.24 2.86 -1.90
CA TYR A 144 47.53 1.45 -1.68
C TYR A 144 46.24 0.63 -1.80
N SER A 145 46.28 -0.45 -2.58
CA SER A 145 45.20 -1.41 -2.65
C SER A 145 45.70 -2.82 -2.94
N PRO A 146 45.17 -3.86 -2.27
CA PRO A 146 45.46 -5.24 -2.65
C PRO A 146 44.79 -5.60 -3.99
N PHE A 147 43.95 -4.74 -4.56
CA PHE A 147 43.23 -4.93 -5.83
C PHE A 147 43.81 -4.00 -6.91
N PRO A 148 44.68 -4.48 -7.82
CA PRO A 148 45.36 -3.63 -8.80
C PRO A 148 44.41 -2.83 -9.72
N ARG A 149 43.21 -3.34 -9.94
CA ARG A 149 42.19 -2.69 -10.80
C ARG A 149 41.61 -1.39 -10.21
N GLU A 150 41.73 -1.17 -8.91
CA GLU A 150 41.23 0.02 -8.22
C GLU A 150 42.37 1.01 -7.88
N LEU A 151 43.58 0.56 -7.97
CA LEU A 151 44.76 1.28 -7.54
C LEU A 151 44.97 2.59 -8.30
N GLY A 152 45.17 3.70 -7.55
CA GLY A 152 45.44 5.02 -8.09
C GLY A 152 44.28 5.69 -8.80
N ARG A 153 43.02 5.24 -8.55
CA ARG A 153 41.83 5.81 -9.14
C ARG A 153 41.24 6.86 -8.20
N LEU A 154 41.55 8.11 -8.45
CA LEU A 154 40.94 9.24 -7.77
C LEU A 154 39.70 9.69 -8.57
N TYR A 155 38.53 9.79 -7.89
CA TYR A 155 37.31 10.26 -8.51
C TYR A 155 37.01 11.69 -8.07
N ASN A 156 36.38 12.47 -8.95
CA ASN A 156 35.90 13.83 -8.67
C ASN A 156 37.01 14.76 -8.14
N LEU A 157 38.25 14.56 -8.60
CA LEU A 157 39.37 15.39 -8.20
C LEU A 157 39.12 16.83 -8.61
N SER A 158 39.19 17.73 -7.65
CA SER A 158 38.98 19.17 -7.84
C SER A 158 39.86 19.95 -6.87
N ILE A 159 40.48 20.99 -7.38
CA ILE A 159 41.18 22.00 -6.57
C ILE A 159 40.41 23.30 -6.76
N ASP A 160 39.65 23.69 -5.75
CA ASP A 160 38.77 24.86 -5.79
C ASP A 160 38.53 25.39 -4.36
N THR A 161 37.64 26.37 -4.20
CA THR A 161 37.21 26.81 -2.88
C THR A 161 36.42 25.71 -2.15
N ALA A 162 36.49 25.69 -0.81
CA ALA A 162 35.70 24.77 0.01
C ALA A 162 34.19 24.79 -0.31
N THR A 163 33.68 25.98 -0.64
CA THR A 163 32.25 26.17 -0.99
C THR A 163 31.91 25.49 -2.31
N VAL A 164 32.73 25.62 -3.33
CA VAL A 164 32.51 25.01 -4.66
C VAL A 164 32.62 23.49 -4.54
N ASN A 165 33.63 23.00 -3.84
CA ASN A 165 33.82 21.57 -3.61
C ASN A 165 32.64 20.96 -2.83
N ALA A 166 32.12 21.64 -1.80
CA ALA A 166 30.93 21.22 -1.08
C ALA A 166 29.67 21.21 -2.00
N ALA A 167 29.50 22.23 -2.83
CA ALA A 167 28.41 22.27 -3.80
C ALA A 167 28.48 21.11 -4.80
N ASN A 168 29.68 20.77 -5.27
CA ASN A 168 29.90 19.63 -6.17
C ASN A 168 29.49 18.29 -5.53
N VAL A 169 29.73 18.09 -4.24
CA VAL A 169 29.26 16.90 -3.51
C VAL A 169 27.73 16.79 -3.54
N PHE A 170 27.00 17.88 -3.29
CA PHE A 170 25.55 17.88 -3.38
C PHE A 170 25.04 17.67 -4.81
N LEU A 171 25.76 18.15 -5.82
CA LEU A 171 25.42 17.88 -7.22
C LEU A 171 25.56 16.38 -7.55
N LEU A 172 26.56 15.69 -7.01
CA LEU A 172 26.69 14.24 -7.16
C LEU A 172 25.53 13.47 -6.55
N ASP A 173 24.91 14.00 -5.49
CA ASP A 173 23.78 13.41 -4.81
C ASP A 173 22.41 13.75 -5.43
N THR A 174 22.35 14.59 -6.46
CA THR A 174 21.08 15.14 -6.97
C THR A 174 20.08 14.04 -7.35
N SER A 175 20.53 12.97 -7.99
CA SER A 175 19.64 11.86 -8.38
C SER A 175 19.02 11.14 -7.17
N PHE A 176 19.79 10.99 -6.09
CA PHE A 176 19.32 10.39 -4.83
C PHE A 176 18.41 11.34 -4.05
N ILE A 177 18.74 12.65 -4.03
CA ILE A 177 17.92 13.68 -3.41
C ILE A 177 16.54 13.77 -4.05
N LEU A 178 16.43 13.50 -5.36
CA LEU A 178 15.14 13.45 -6.05
C LEU A 178 14.36 12.15 -5.75
N ALA A 179 15.03 11.01 -5.68
CA ALA A 179 14.38 9.71 -5.50
C ALA A 179 13.94 9.44 -4.05
N LEU A 180 14.73 9.87 -3.07
CA LEU A 180 14.53 9.55 -1.66
C LEU A 180 13.21 10.11 -1.09
N PRO A 181 12.84 11.40 -1.28
CA PRO A 181 11.57 11.93 -0.80
C PRO A 181 10.36 11.22 -1.42
N VAL A 182 10.45 10.85 -2.70
CA VAL A 182 9.38 10.10 -3.38
C VAL A 182 9.21 8.73 -2.74
N ALA A 183 10.30 8.01 -2.48
CA ALA A 183 10.25 6.71 -1.83
C ALA A 183 9.67 6.80 -0.40
N VAL A 184 10.07 7.82 0.38
CA VAL A 184 9.55 8.06 1.74
C VAL A 184 8.07 8.40 1.70
N ALA A 185 7.63 9.28 0.79
CA ALA A 185 6.21 9.60 0.63
C ALA A 185 5.39 8.35 0.27
N MET A 186 5.89 7.54 -0.67
CA MET A 186 5.25 6.27 -1.03
C MET A 186 5.18 5.30 0.17
N PHE A 187 6.26 5.21 0.97
CA PHE A 187 6.28 4.36 2.15
C PHE A 187 5.19 4.77 3.16
N ILE A 188 5.04 6.07 3.42
CA ILE A 188 4.01 6.60 4.33
C ILE A 188 2.61 6.27 3.80
N VAL A 189 2.35 6.49 2.51
CA VAL A 189 1.06 6.17 1.88
C VAL A 189 0.76 4.67 1.97
N VAL A 190 1.71 3.81 1.62
CA VAL A 190 1.52 2.35 1.69
C VAL A 190 1.32 1.89 3.14
N LEU A 191 2.03 2.48 4.10
CA LEU A 191 1.86 2.19 5.53
C LEU A 191 0.45 2.55 6.01
N PHE A 192 -0.07 3.70 5.60
CA PHE A 192 -1.44 4.10 5.91
C PHE A 192 -2.45 3.05 5.42
N PHE A 193 -2.35 2.62 4.15
CA PHE A 193 -3.23 1.59 3.60
C PHE A 193 -3.02 0.21 4.25
N TYR A 194 -1.79 -0.17 4.57
CA TYR A 194 -1.49 -1.41 5.28
C TYR A 194 -2.16 -1.49 6.67
N VAL A 195 -2.22 -0.36 7.39
CA VAL A 195 -2.87 -0.28 8.71
C VAL A 195 -4.39 -0.27 8.58
N ARG A 196 -4.92 0.53 7.65
CA ARG A 196 -6.36 0.70 7.45
C ARG A 196 -7.02 -0.55 6.89
N GLU A 197 -6.39 -1.21 5.92
CA GLU A 197 -6.99 -2.26 5.12
C GLU A 197 -6.69 -3.67 5.64
N ARG A 198 -7.74 -4.51 5.69
CA ARG A 198 -7.59 -5.94 6.01
C ARG A 198 -7.40 -6.80 4.75
N MET A 199 -8.04 -6.43 3.63
CA MET A 199 -7.90 -7.12 2.34
C MET A 199 -6.67 -6.59 1.58
N GLY A 200 -5.89 -7.48 0.96
CA GLY A 200 -4.69 -7.07 0.20
C GLY A 200 -3.44 -6.75 1.04
N ARG A 201 -3.45 -6.95 2.35
CA ARG A 201 -2.31 -6.69 3.25
C ARG A 201 -0.99 -7.32 2.79
N HIS A 202 -1.05 -8.46 2.11
CA HIS A 202 0.16 -9.13 1.62
C HIS A 202 0.92 -8.28 0.60
N LEU A 203 0.21 -7.65 -0.36
CA LEU A 203 0.82 -6.78 -1.34
C LEU A 203 1.38 -5.49 -0.71
N TYR A 204 0.62 -4.85 0.20
CA TYR A 204 1.11 -3.67 0.92
C TYR A 204 2.33 -3.99 1.78
N ARG A 205 2.38 -5.15 2.44
CA ARG A 205 3.55 -5.61 3.18
C ARG A 205 4.76 -5.77 2.26
N ALA A 206 4.60 -6.39 1.09
CA ALA A 206 5.68 -6.54 0.12
C ALA A 206 6.20 -5.18 -0.39
N LEU A 207 5.29 -4.22 -0.65
CA LEU A 207 5.65 -2.86 -1.01
C LEU A 207 6.40 -2.12 0.10
N LEU A 208 5.98 -2.26 1.37
CA LEU A 208 6.68 -1.67 2.52
C LEU A 208 8.10 -2.23 2.67
N VAL A 209 8.26 -3.54 2.53
CA VAL A 209 9.59 -4.19 2.57
C VAL A 209 10.47 -3.63 1.45
N PHE A 210 9.96 -3.57 0.22
CA PHE A 210 10.72 -3.02 -0.91
C PHE A 210 11.10 -1.56 -0.70
N LEU A 211 10.13 -0.71 -0.32
CA LEU A 211 10.39 0.71 -0.10
C LEU A 211 11.37 0.94 1.06
N GLY A 212 11.27 0.16 2.14
CA GLY A 212 12.23 0.21 3.24
C GLY A 212 13.65 -0.13 2.81
N VAL A 213 13.84 -1.22 2.07
CA VAL A 213 15.15 -1.61 1.50
C VAL A 213 15.65 -0.55 0.52
N PHE A 214 14.78 -0.04 -0.35
CA PHE A 214 15.13 0.98 -1.34
C PHE A 214 15.54 2.30 -0.68
N ILE A 215 14.83 2.76 0.36
CA ILE A 215 15.17 3.97 1.13
C ILE A 215 16.54 3.80 1.79
N CYS A 216 16.80 2.68 2.46
CA CYS A 216 18.08 2.39 3.08
C CYS A 216 19.21 2.32 2.05
N TRP A 217 18.96 1.66 0.91
CA TRP A 217 19.93 1.60 -0.19
C TRP A 217 20.24 2.98 -0.76
N THR A 218 19.21 3.76 -1.10
CA THR A 218 19.33 5.12 -1.64
C THR A 218 20.08 6.02 -0.66
N PHE A 219 19.73 5.97 0.64
CA PHE A 219 20.39 6.77 1.67
C PHE A 219 21.88 6.38 1.83
N SER A 220 22.17 5.07 1.82
CA SER A 220 23.56 4.59 1.94
C SER A 220 24.43 4.91 0.72
N ALA A 221 23.81 5.21 -0.42
CA ALA A 221 24.48 5.62 -1.64
C ALA A 221 24.77 7.13 -1.73
N LEU A 222 24.09 7.98 -0.91
CA LEU A 222 24.35 9.41 -0.83
C LEU A 222 25.82 9.68 -0.48
N GLN A 223 26.44 10.64 -1.11
CA GLN A 223 27.77 11.12 -0.71
C GLN A 223 27.69 11.98 0.56
N SER A 224 26.66 12.82 0.67
CA SER A 224 26.43 13.68 1.84
C SER A 224 26.18 12.95 3.16
N LYS A 225 25.93 11.62 3.15
CA LYS A 225 25.79 10.80 4.37
C LYS A 225 27.00 10.86 5.29
N PHE A 226 28.20 11.12 4.74
CA PHE A 226 29.42 11.27 5.53
C PHE A 226 29.39 12.46 6.50
N LEU A 227 28.51 13.44 6.28
CA LEU A 227 28.25 14.50 7.25
C LEU A 227 27.61 14.00 8.55
N LEU A 228 26.96 12.81 8.51
CA LEU A 228 26.31 12.19 9.67
C LEU A 228 27.21 11.16 10.35
N VAL A 229 27.81 10.27 9.57
CA VAL A 229 28.68 9.20 10.07
C VAL A 229 29.89 9.10 9.15
N HIS A 230 31.07 9.35 9.68
CA HIS A 230 32.33 9.38 8.94
C HIS A 230 32.97 7.98 8.76
N ASP A 231 32.19 6.93 8.82
CA ASP A 231 32.66 5.57 8.66
C ASP A 231 32.33 5.04 7.26
N ALA A 232 33.32 5.05 6.38
CA ALA A 232 33.18 4.59 5.00
C ALA A 232 32.92 3.09 4.91
N GLU A 233 33.50 2.30 5.80
CA GLU A 233 33.39 0.86 5.82
C GLU A 233 31.97 0.44 6.24
N PHE A 234 31.43 1.07 7.29
CA PHE A 234 30.04 0.90 7.71
C PHE A 234 29.07 1.16 6.54
N TRP A 235 29.21 2.30 5.85
CA TRP A 235 28.32 2.63 4.74
C TRP A 235 28.46 1.69 3.55
N TRP A 236 29.67 1.19 3.30
CA TRP A 236 29.89 0.21 2.25
C TRP A 236 29.16 -1.11 2.53
N TYR A 237 29.23 -1.60 3.77
CA TYR A 237 28.48 -2.81 4.16
C TYR A 237 26.97 -2.60 4.06
N VAL A 238 26.46 -1.46 4.52
CA VAL A 238 25.03 -1.14 4.43
C VAL A 238 24.60 -1.07 2.96
N LEU A 239 25.32 -0.34 2.12
CA LEU A 239 25.03 -0.20 0.70
C LEU A 239 24.98 -1.57 0.00
N THR A 240 26.02 -2.37 0.22
CA THR A 240 26.17 -3.68 -0.42
C THR A 240 25.09 -4.66 0.06
N LEU A 241 24.82 -4.72 1.36
CA LEU A 241 23.77 -5.55 1.92
C LEU A 241 22.39 -5.17 1.35
N MET A 242 22.08 -3.88 1.29
CA MET A 242 20.81 -3.40 0.71
C MET A 242 20.74 -3.71 -0.80
N ALA A 243 21.86 -3.64 -1.53
CA ALA A 243 21.90 -4.05 -2.94
C ALA A 243 21.54 -5.53 -3.13
N TYR A 244 22.07 -6.45 -2.29
CA TYR A 244 21.69 -7.86 -2.31
C TYR A 244 20.22 -8.09 -1.95
N LEU A 245 19.64 -7.28 -1.06
CA LEU A 245 18.24 -7.41 -0.64
C LEU A 245 17.26 -6.81 -1.65
N LEU A 246 17.68 -5.88 -2.48
CA LEU A 246 16.80 -5.15 -3.40
C LEU A 246 16.02 -6.08 -4.36
N PRO A 247 16.65 -7.04 -5.08
CA PRO A 247 15.91 -7.99 -5.93
C PRO A 247 15.05 -8.96 -5.12
N VAL A 248 15.44 -9.32 -3.90
CA VAL A 248 14.60 -10.13 -2.99
C VAL A 248 13.29 -9.40 -2.71
N ALA A 249 13.38 -8.13 -2.31
CA ALA A 249 12.22 -7.31 -1.99
C ALA A 249 11.36 -7.00 -3.23
N ALA A 250 11.98 -6.75 -4.39
CA ALA A 250 11.28 -6.55 -5.65
C ALA A 250 10.51 -7.81 -6.08
N ASN A 251 11.16 -8.96 -6.04
CA ASN A 251 10.53 -10.24 -6.37
C ASN A 251 9.45 -10.65 -5.35
N TYR A 252 9.53 -10.16 -4.11
CA TYR A 252 8.45 -10.37 -3.14
C TYR A 252 7.15 -9.67 -3.56
N ILE A 253 7.21 -8.49 -4.18
CA ILE A 253 6.02 -7.85 -4.77
C ILE A 253 5.42 -8.74 -5.87
N ILE A 254 6.27 -9.28 -6.75
CA ILE A 254 5.83 -10.12 -7.86
C ILE A 254 5.27 -11.45 -7.38
N TYR A 255 5.86 -12.03 -6.33
CA TYR A 255 5.33 -13.20 -5.64
C TYR A 255 3.89 -13.01 -5.14
N GLU A 256 3.54 -11.82 -4.65
CA GLU A 256 2.19 -11.52 -4.18
C GLU A 256 1.19 -11.23 -5.31
N ILE A 257 1.68 -10.94 -6.52
CA ILE A 257 0.85 -10.63 -7.69
C ILE A 257 0.57 -11.89 -8.53
N LEU A 258 1.52 -12.84 -8.58
CA LEU A 258 1.43 -14.05 -9.41
C LEU A 258 0.76 -15.22 -8.66
N ASP A 259 0.19 -16.15 -9.44
CA ASP A 259 -0.49 -17.34 -8.94
C ASP A 259 0.13 -18.64 -9.48
N GLY A 260 -0.24 -19.76 -8.84
CA GLY A 260 0.09 -21.12 -9.29
C GLY A 260 1.59 -21.41 -9.35
N SER A 261 2.03 -22.11 -10.39
CA SER A 261 3.42 -22.52 -10.59
C SER A 261 4.41 -21.37 -10.74
N ARG A 262 3.96 -20.23 -11.28
CA ARG A 262 4.77 -19.01 -11.43
C ARG A 262 5.12 -18.41 -10.08
N LYS A 263 4.16 -18.36 -9.16
CA LYS A 263 4.37 -17.92 -7.77
C LYS A 263 5.45 -18.78 -7.10
N THR A 264 5.37 -20.09 -7.25
CA THR A 264 6.39 -21.02 -6.75
C THR A 264 7.75 -20.78 -7.39
N GLY A 265 7.79 -20.50 -8.71
CA GLY A 265 9.02 -20.17 -9.42
C GLY A 265 9.71 -18.93 -8.88
N VAL A 266 8.95 -17.84 -8.65
CA VAL A 266 9.47 -16.61 -8.04
C VAL A 266 10.00 -16.88 -6.63
N LEU A 267 9.34 -17.73 -5.84
CA LEU A 267 9.82 -18.10 -4.50
C LEU A 267 11.20 -18.80 -4.55
N TRP A 268 11.44 -19.65 -5.55
CA TRP A 268 12.76 -20.25 -5.72
C TRP A 268 13.83 -19.23 -6.13
N ILE A 269 13.48 -18.25 -6.95
CA ILE A 269 14.38 -17.13 -7.30
C ILE A 269 14.73 -16.31 -6.04
N ILE A 270 13.75 -15.96 -5.21
CA ILE A 270 13.96 -15.28 -3.92
C ILE A 270 14.93 -16.08 -3.04
N ARG A 271 14.71 -17.40 -2.91
CA ARG A 271 15.60 -18.28 -2.13
C ARG A 271 17.02 -18.32 -2.70
N GLY A 272 17.18 -18.29 -4.02
CA GLY A 272 18.47 -18.21 -4.69
C GLY A 272 19.24 -16.94 -4.33
N TYR A 273 18.59 -15.77 -4.39
CA TYR A 273 19.19 -14.50 -3.97
C TYR A 273 19.55 -14.49 -2.47
N LEU A 274 18.68 -15.00 -1.61
CA LEU A 274 18.96 -15.09 -0.18
C LEU A 274 20.14 -16.04 0.12
N LEU A 275 20.25 -17.15 -0.58
CA LEU A 275 21.37 -18.07 -0.45
C LEU A 275 22.68 -17.41 -0.90
N LEU A 276 22.65 -16.70 -2.04
CA LEU A 276 23.82 -15.96 -2.53
C LEU A 276 24.28 -14.88 -1.52
N MET A 277 23.33 -14.11 -0.97
CA MET A 277 23.62 -13.11 0.07
C MET A 277 24.20 -13.76 1.32
N ALA A 278 23.61 -14.86 1.81
CA ALA A 278 24.12 -15.58 2.97
C ALA A 278 25.53 -16.12 2.71
N SER A 279 25.81 -16.63 1.52
CA SER A 279 27.14 -17.10 1.12
C SER A 279 28.16 -15.93 1.08
N ALA A 280 27.73 -14.76 0.62
CA ALA A 280 28.58 -13.56 0.61
C ALA A 280 28.92 -13.11 2.03
N ILE A 281 27.95 -13.10 2.94
CA ILE A 281 28.17 -12.76 4.36
C ILE A 281 29.09 -13.77 5.03
N VAL A 282 28.88 -15.07 4.84
CA VAL A 282 29.75 -16.11 5.43
C VAL A 282 31.16 -16.00 4.90
N ALA A 283 31.34 -15.79 3.59
CA ALA A 283 32.66 -15.62 2.99
C ALA A 283 33.36 -14.35 3.50
N GLU A 284 32.62 -13.27 3.83
CA GLU A 284 33.15 -12.07 4.45
C GLU A 284 33.73 -12.37 5.85
N PHE A 285 32.95 -13.06 6.69
CA PHE A 285 33.40 -13.49 8.02
C PHE A 285 34.63 -14.44 8.00
N LEU A 286 34.79 -15.18 6.90
CA LEU A 286 35.97 -16.04 6.70
C LEU A 286 37.19 -15.27 6.15
N GLY A 287 37.09 -13.97 5.95
CA GLY A 287 38.15 -13.11 5.42
C GLY A 287 38.37 -13.22 3.91
N TRP A 288 37.39 -13.76 3.17
CA TRP A 288 37.48 -13.91 1.70
C TRP A 288 36.87 -12.74 0.93
N HIS A 289 36.53 -11.65 1.61
CA HIS A 289 35.85 -10.47 1.01
C HIS A 289 34.66 -10.86 0.15
N GLY A 290 33.81 -11.72 0.69
CA GLY A 290 32.71 -12.39 -0.03
C GLY A 290 31.70 -11.40 -0.59
N MET A 291 31.42 -10.35 0.14
CA MET A 291 30.48 -9.31 -0.29
C MET A 291 30.93 -8.63 -1.59
N LYS A 292 32.23 -8.43 -1.79
CA LYS A 292 32.82 -7.86 -3.01
C LYS A 292 33.01 -8.93 -4.09
N ASN A 293 33.58 -10.09 -3.73
CA ASN A 293 33.98 -11.11 -4.68
C ASN A 293 32.81 -11.86 -5.31
N LEU A 294 31.65 -11.94 -4.62
CA LEU A 294 30.43 -12.54 -5.16
C LEU A 294 29.52 -11.54 -5.89
N MET A 295 29.86 -10.25 -5.92
CA MET A 295 29.09 -9.23 -6.65
C MET A 295 28.97 -9.51 -8.16
N PRO A 296 30.00 -9.99 -8.88
CA PRO A 296 29.83 -10.39 -10.28
C PRO A 296 28.78 -11.49 -10.46
N LEU A 297 28.76 -12.49 -9.56
CA LEU A 297 27.77 -13.56 -9.60
C LEU A 297 26.35 -13.02 -9.32
N TYR A 298 26.20 -12.06 -8.44
CA TYR A 298 24.94 -11.35 -8.19
C TYR A 298 24.40 -10.69 -9.48
N TYR A 299 25.23 -10.00 -10.26
CA TYR A 299 24.81 -9.41 -11.53
C TYR A 299 24.46 -10.47 -12.59
N VAL A 300 25.14 -11.61 -12.59
CA VAL A 300 24.76 -12.75 -13.45
C VAL A 300 23.38 -13.29 -13.07
N PHE A 301 23.09 -13.43 -11.78
CA PHE A 301 21.76 -13.80 -11.28
C PHE A 301 20.70 -12.81 -11.74
N LEU A 302 20.97 -11.52 -11.61
CA LEU A 302 20.06 -10.45 -12.03
C LEU A 302 19.79 -10.52 -13.54
N ALA A 303 20.84 -10.70 -14.36
CA ALA A 303 20.73 -10.78 -15.82
C ALA A 303 19.97 -12.04 -16.31
N ILE A 304 19.98 -13.13 -15.54
CA ILE A 304 19.31 -14.39 -15.91
C ILE A 304 17.88 -14.43 -15.36
N TYR A 305 17.68 -14.14 -14.07
CA TYR A 305 16.41 -14.40 -13.40
C TYR A 305 15.39 -13.28 -13.60
N GLU A 306 15.80 -12.03 -13.65
CA GLU A 306 14.84 -10.91 -13.81
C GLU A 306 14.12 -10.93 -15.17
N PRO A 307 14.75 -11.28 -16.32
CA PRO A 307 14.02 -11.50 -17.56
C PRO A 307 12.99 -12.64 -17.48
N VAL A 308 13.25 -13.70 -16.69
CA VAL A 308 12.30 -14.79 -16.47
C VAL A 308 11.09 -14.28 -15.68
N VAL A 309 11.32 -13.53 -14.63
CA VAL A 309 10.26 -12.89 -13.82
C VAL A 309 9.44 -11.93 -14.66
N PHE A 310 10.09 -11.12 -15.49
CA PHE A 310 9.43 -10.23 -16.44
C PHE A 310 8.54 -11.00 -17.42
N TYR A 311 9.06 -12.09 -18.00
CA TYR A 311 8.29 -12.96 -18.91
C TYR A 311 7.05 -13.56 -18.22
N TRP A 312 7.18 -14.09 -16.99
CA TRP A 312 6.05 -14.62 -16.25
C TRP A 312 5.01 -13.56 -15.93
N THR A 313 5.45 -12.36 -15.56
CA THR A 313 4.56 -11.22 -15.30
C THR A 313 3.86 -10.75 -16.57
N LEU A 314 4.57 -10.69 -17.70
CA LEU A 314 4.00 -10.36 -19.01
C LEU A 314 2.93 -11.39 -19.43
N ARG A 315 3.20 -12.66 -19.22
CA ARG A 315 2.25 -13.73 -19.51
C ARG A 315 0.99 -13.60 -18.63
N ALA A 316 1.15 -13.38 -17.33
CA ALA A 316 0.04 -13.15 -16.41
C ALA A 316 -0.77 -11.90 -16.80
N ALA A 317 -0.10 -10.83 -17.25
CA ALA A 317 -0.76 -9.62 -17.75
C ALA A 317 -1.62 -9.88 -19.00
N ARG A 318 -1.14 -10.75 -19.91
CA ARG A 318 -1.90 -11.18 -21.10
C ARG A 318 -3.09 -12.08 -20.76
N GLU A 319 -3.00 -12.85 -19.68
CA GLU A 319 -4.06 -13.68 -19.13
C GLU A 319 -5.12 -12.88 -18.35
N GLY A 320 -4.97 -11.55 -18.28
CA GLY A 320 -5.95 -10.64 -17.66
C GLY A 320 -5.61 -10.18 -16.25
N SER A 321 -4.46 -10.56 -15.69
CA SER A 321 -4.02 -10.07 -14.39
C SER A 321 -3.74 -8.57 -14.43
N ARG A 322 -4.56 -7.79 -13.75
CA ARG A 322 -4.51 -6.33 -13.74
C ARG A 322 -3.23 -5.79 -13.08
N TYR A 323 -2.88 -6.32 -11.91
CA TYR A 323 -1.67 -5.93 -11.20
C TYR A 323 -0.40 -6.32 -11.94
N SER A 324 -0.39 -7.49 -12.59
CA SER A 324 0.73 -7.90 -13.45
C SER A 324 0.94 -6.93 -14.60
N LYS A 325 -0.13 -6.42 -15.23
CA LYS A 325 -0.03 -5.40 -16.29
C LYS A 325 0.59 -4.10 -15.78
N ALA A 326 0.19 -3.63 -14.60
CA ALA A 326 0.73 -2.41 -14.00
C ALA A 326 2.18 -2.58 -13.53
N ALA A 327 2.59 -3.79 -13.10
CA ALA A 327 3.93 -4.10 -12.62
C ALA A 327 5.00 -4.20 -13.72
N LEU A 328 4.62 -4.33 -14.99
CA LEU A 328 5.58 -4.48 -16.11
C LEU A 328 6.54 -3.29 -16.23
N ALA A 329 6.03 -2.06 -16.07
CA ALA A 329 6.84 -0.86 -16.20
C ALA A 329 7.92 -0.74 -15.10
N PRO A 330 7.60 -0.88 -13.80
CA PRO A 330 8.63 -0.86 -12.77
C PRO A 330 9.63 -2.02 -12.88
N ILE A 331 9.18 -3.25 -13.22
CA ILE A 331 10.10 -4.38 -13.41
C ILE A 331 11.09 -4.05 -14.54
N ALA A 332 10.60 -3.61 -15.70
CA ALA A 332 11.44 -3.25 -16.82
C ALA A 332 12.43 -2.12 -16.48
N ALA A 333 11.96 -1.10 -15.73
CA ALA A 333 12.78 0.02 -15.31
C ALA A 333 13.89 -0.41 -14.34
N PHE A 334 13.54 -1.09 -13.25
CA PHE A 334 14.53 -1.53 -12.26
C PHE A 334 15.52 -2.55 -12.84
N THR A 335 15.03 -3.54 -13.59
CA THR A 335 15.89 -4.55 -14.23
C THR A 335 16.81 -3.93 -15.28
N GLY A 336 16.24 -3.14 -16.19
CA GLY A 336 17.01 -2.52 -17.28
C GLY A 336 18.05 -1.54 -16.77
N LEU A 337 17.65 -0.62 -15.89
CA LEU A 337 18.55 0.36 -15.29
C LEU A 337 19.57 -0.32 -14.34
N GLY A 338 19.16 -1.33 -13.59
CA GLY A 338 20.04 -2.11 -12.72
C GLY A 338 21.10 -2.90 -13.47
N VAL A 339 20.79 -3.44 -14.64
CA VAL A 339 21.78 -4.07 -15.52
C VAL A 339 22.77 -3.03 -16.05
N ILE A 340 22.30 -1.85 -16.44
CA ILE A 340 23.18 -0.75 -16.86
C ILE A 340 24.11 -0.33 -15.72
N ASP A 341 23.62 -0.18 -14.50
CA ASP A 341 24.43 0.12 -13.33
C ASP A 341 25.47 -0.98 -13.05
N GLY A 342 25.06 -2.26 -13.19
CA GLY A 342 25.98 -3.39 -13.09
C GLY A 342 27.11 -3.35 -14.12
N ILE A 343 26.76 -3.07 -15.38
CA ILE A 343 27.75 -2.88 -16.46
C ILE A 343 28.65 -1.70 -16.14
N ASN A 344 28.10 -0.59 -15.68
CA ASN A 344 28.87 0.60 -15.32
C ASN A 344 29.86 0.33 -14.18
N THR A 345 29.51 -0.53 -13.23
CA THR A 345 30.41 -0.93 -12.13
C THR A 345 31.72 -1.56 -12.65
N PHE A 346 31.68 -2.23 -13.81
CA PHE A 346 32.87 -2.87 -14.39
C PHE A 346 33.57 -2.02 -15.43
N TRP A 347 32.82 -1.30 -16.28
CA TRP A 347 33.38 -0.54 -17.40
C TRP A 347 33.49 0.94 -17.20
N HIS A 348 32.85 1.50 -16.15
CA HIS A 348 32.94 2.90 -15.72
C HIS A 348 32.70 3.92 -16.86
N PHE A 349 31.70 3.65 -17.73
CA PHE A 349 31.34 4.55 -18.82
C PHE A 349 30.46 5.73 -18.38
N LEU A 350 29.82 5.63 -17.20
CA LEU A 350 29.15 6.71 -16.51
C LEU A 350 29.94 7.07 -15.25
N PRO A 351 29.79 8.28 -14.72
CA PRO A 351 30.31 8.62 -13.39
C PRO A 351 29.84 7.60 -12.34
N THR A 352 30.76 7.11 -11.54
CA THR A 352 30.51 6.03 -10.56
C THR A 352 29.55 6.43 -9.44
N SER A 353 29.31 7.73 -9.27
CA SER A 353 28.31 8.27 -8.35
C SER A 353 26.87 8.19 -8.86
N ILE A 354 26.66 7.86 -10.13
CA ILE A 354 25.32 7.82 -10.73
C ILE A 354 24.84 6.38 -10.79
N TYR A 355 23.76 6.08 -10.04
CA TYR A 355 22.99 4.84 -10.15
C TYR A 355 21.67 5.14 -10.86
N LEU A 356 21.51 4.64 -12.08
CA LEU A 356 20.31 4.88 -12.89
C LEU A 356 19.09 4.13 -12.37
N SER A 357 19.29 2.98 -11.73
CA SER A 357 18.22 2.14 -11.19
C SER A 357 17.32 2.85 -10.18
N GLN A 358 17.81 3.88 -9.48
CA GLN A 358 16.98 4.67 -8.57
C GLN A 358 15.82 5.39 -9.27
N PHE A 359 15.94 5.72 -10.56
CA PHE A 359 14.83 6.29 -11.34
C PHE A 359 13.69 5.31 -11.57
N GLY A 360 13.87 4.02 -11.33
CA GLY A 360 12.81 3.02 -11.29
C GLY A 360 11.70 3.33 -10.27
N ILE A 361 12.01 4.14 -9.24
CA ILE A 361 11.02 4.54 -8.23
C ILE A 361 9.82 5.29 -8.83
N PHE A 362 10.03 6.06 -9.90
CA PHE A 362 8.95 6.78 -10.57
C PHE A 362 8.01 5.83 -11.32
N ALA A 363 8.54 4.74 -11.88
CA ALA A 363 7.71 3.70 -12.47
C ALA A 363 6.94 2.91 -11.39
N LEU A 364 7.55 2.69 -10.22
CA LEU A 364 6.89 2.08 -9.07
C LEU A 364 5.80 3.00 -8.50
N ALA A 365 5.97 4.32 -8.53
CA ALA A 365 4.93 5.27 -8.14
C ALA A 365 3.69 5.15 -9.04
N ALA A 366 3.89 4.99 -10.36
CA ALA A 366 2.78 4.74 -11.28
C ALA A 366 2.07 3.40 -11.01
N PHE A 367 2.81 2.35 -10.63
CA PHE A 367 2.23 1.08 -10.20
C PHE A 367 1.41 1.25 -8.91
N LEU A 368 1.94 1.96 -7.92
CA LEU A 368 1.23 2.23 -6.67
C LEU A 368 -0.08 2.98 -6.91
N LEU A 369 -0.06 4.01 -7.77
CA LEU A 369 -1.27 4.74 -8.16
C LEU A 369 -2.31 3.82 -8.81
N ALA A 370 -1.89 2.84 -9.63
CA ALA A 370 -2.80 1.87 -10.22
C ALA A 370 -3.41 0.94 -9.15
N VAL A 371 -2.63 0.51 -8.14
CA VAL A 371 -3.10 -0.29 -7.01
C VAL A 371 -4.10 0.49 -6.16
N LEU A 372 -3.79 1.75 -5.82
CA LEU A 372 -4.65 2.62 -5.01
C LEU A 372 -5.96 2.95 -5.72
N ARG A 373 -5.91 3.24 -7.04
CA ARG A 373 -7.11 3.47 -7.84
C ARG A 373 -8.04 2.26 -7.83
N ASP A 374 -7.46 1.05 -7.94
CA ASP A 374 -8.25 -0.18 -7.91
C ASP A 374 -8.94 -0.39 -6.56
N PHE A 375 -8.27 0.02 -5.50
CA PHE A 375 -8.82 0.01 -4.15
C PHE A 375 -10.02 0.95 -4.02
N VAL A 376 -9.90 2.22 -4.42
CA VAL A 376 -11.00 3.22 -4.35
C VAL A 376 -12.22 2.76 -5.14
N VAL A 377 -12.02 2.28 -6.37
CA VAL A 377 -13.13 1.75 -7.21
C VAL A 377 -13.83 0.56 -6.55
N ARG A 378 -13.06 -0.29 -5.86
CA ARG A 378 -13.65 -1.45 -5.18
C ARG A 378 -14.44 -1.06 -3.92
N GLU A 379 -13.95 -0.08 -3.16
CA GLU A 379 -14.65 0.49 -2.00
C GLU A 379 -16.01 1.08 -2.44
N GLU A 380 -16.03 1.92 -3.49
CA GLU A 380 -17.25 2.47 -4.07
C GLU A 380 -18.25 1.39 -4.54
N GLN A 381 -17.74 0.29 -5.13
CA GLN A 381 -18.60 -0.83 -5.56
C GLN A 381 -19.20 -1.59 -4.38
N LEU A 382 -18.44 -1.78 -3.29
CA LEU A 382 -18.93 -2.45 -2.09
C LEU A 382 -19.98 -1.60 -1.36
N ASP A 383 -19.78 -0.30 -1.28
CA ASP A 383 -20.74 0.63 -0.69
C ASP A 383 -22.05 0.64 -1.50
N ALA A 384 -21.97 0.73 -2.84
CA ALA A 384 -23.14 0.67 -3.70
C ALA A 384 -23.90 -0.67 -3.60
N GLN A 385 -23.20 -1.80 -3.42
CA GLN A 385 -23.82 -3.09 -3.18
C GLN A 385 -24.51 -3.14 -1.81
N ALA A 386 -23.87 -2.60 -0.77
CA ALA A 386 -24.44 -2.54 0.57
C ALA A 386 -25.74 -1.74 0.60
N ASP A 387 -25.78 -0.58 -0.07
CA ASP A 387 -26.97 0.25 -0.21
C ASP A 387 -28.09 -0.50 -0.97
N SER A 388 -27.77 -1.18 -2.07
CA SER A 388 -28.73 -2.00 -2.82
C SER A 388 -29.32 -3.13 -1.97
N PHE A 389 -28.50 -3.83 -1.17
CA PHE A 389 -28.99 -4.86 -0.26
C PHE A 389 -29.87 -4.28 0.86
N ALA A 390 -29.55 -3.09 1.37
CA ALA A 390 -30.38 -2.41 2.37
C ALA A 390 -31.77 -2.08 1.80
N ASP A 391 -31.82 -1.57 0.57
CA ASP A 391 -33.09 -1.27 -0.13
C ASP A 391 -33.91 -2.54 -0.40
N ASP A 392 -33.28 -3.64 -0.82
CA ASP A 392 -33.94 -4.93 -1.05
C ASP A 392 -34.53 -5.50 0.25
N ILE A 393 -33.81 -5.41 1.35
CA ILE A 393 -34.26 -5.82 2.68
C ILE A 393 -35.46 -4.95 3.12
N ALA A 394 -35.37 -3.64 2.96
CA ALA A 394 -36.45 -2.71 3.29
C ALA A 394 -37.72 -3.01 2.47
N ALA A 395 -37.56 -3.27 1.15
CA ALA A 395 -38.66 -3.65 0.29
C ALA A 395 -39.27 -5.01 0.64
N ALA A 396 -38.47 -5.99 1.05
CA ALA A 396 -38.95 -7.28 1.54
C ALA A 396 -39.74 -7.13 2.85
N HIS A 397 -39.26 -6.36 3.81
CA HIS A 397 -39.96 -6.06 5.05
C HIS A 397 -41.29 -5.34 4.79
N ALA A 398 -41.32 -4.36 3.87
CA ALA A 398 -42.53 -3.64 3.52
C ALA A 398 -43.62 -4.58 2.88
N ARG A 399 -43.21 -5.62 2.15
CA ARG A 399 -44.12 -6.64 1.60
C ARG A 399 -44.69 -7.57 2.67
N GLU A 400 -43.96 -7.80 3.76
CA GLU A 400 -44.44 -8.63 4.87
C GLU A 400 -45.41 -7.89 5.80
N GLU A 401 -45.43 -6.55 5.79
CA GLU A 401 -46.31 -5.75 6.63
C GLU A 401 -47.78 -5.79 6.22
N TYR A 402 -48.10 -6.03 4.95
CA TYR A 402 -49.44 -6.01 4.42
C TYR A 402 -49.83 -7.33 3.76
N ASP A 403 -51.08 -7.75 3.96
CA ASP A 403 -51.71 -8.85 3.23
C ASP A 403 -51.99 -8.41 1.79
N THR A 404 -51.53 -9.18 0.81
CA THR A 404 -51.59 -8.80 -0.62
C THR A 404 -53.00 -8.81 -1.18
N LEU A 405 -53.92 -9.64 -0.63
CA LEU A 405 -55.30 -9.76 -1.10
C LEU A 405 -56.19 -8.66 -0.50
N THR A 406 -56.09 -8.49 0.81
CA THR A 406 -57.02 -7.60 1.54
C THR A 406 -56.42 -6.21 1.78
N HIS A 407 -55.14 -6.02 1.57
CA HIS A 407 -54.39 -4.81 1.90
C HIS A 407 -54.51 -4.37 3.36
N CYS A 408 -54.85 -5.30 4.24
CA CYS A 408 -54.79 -5.11 5.69
C CYS A 408 -53.34 -5.31 6.17
N LEU A 409 -53.02 -4.87 7.36
CA LEU A 409 -51.78 -5.27 7.99
C LEU A 409 -51.75 -6.79 8.16
N SER A 410 -50.57 -7.38 7.95
CA SER A 410 -50.40 -8.83 8.10
C SER A 410 -50.39 -9.24 9.57
N ARG A 411 -50.58 -10.54 9.83
CA ARG A 411 -50.51 -11.12 11.19
C ARG A 411 -49.19 -10.80 11.88
N THR A 412 -48.07 -10.66 11.15
CA THR A 412 -46.73 -10.33 11.70
C THR A 412 -46.71 -8.99 12.43
N MET A 413 -47.60 -8.06 12.03
CA MET A 413 -47.73 -6.74 12.63
C MET A 413 -48.49 -6.73 13.96
N TYR A 414 -49.19 -7.81 14.32
CA TYR A 414 -50.01 -7.85 15.54
C TYR A 414 -49.20 -7.62 16.80
N ALA A 415 -48.11 -8.37 16.99
CA ALA A 415 -47.31 -8.31 18.22
C ALA A 415 -46.63 -6.94 18.43
N PRO A 416 -46.00 -6.31 17.42
CA PRO A 416 -45.43 -4.96 17.57
C PRO A 416 -46.53 -3.90 17.83
N LEU A 417 -47.65 -3.93 17.12
CA LEU A 417 -48.77 -2.99 17.28
C LEU A 417 -49.40 -3.12 18.66
N LEU A 418 -49.73 -4.33 19.08
CA LEU A 418 -50.27 -4.58 20.43
C LEU A 418 -49.34 -4.11 21.51
N SER A 419 -48.01 -4.30 21.38
CA SER A 419 -46.98 -3.84 22.32
C SER A 419 -46.95 -2.30 22.40
N GLY A 420 -47.04 -1.63 21.27
CA GLY A 420 -47.18 -0.18 21.16
C GLY A 420 -48.43 0.34 21.86
N THR A 421 -49.56 -0.25 21.52
CA THR A 421 -50.91 0.12 22.10
C THR A 421 -50.93 -0.08 23.61
N ILE A 422 -50.36 -1.18 24.14
CA ILE A 422 -50.23 -1.41 25.59
C ILE A 422 -49.38 -0.33 26.24
N ARG A 423 -48.26 0.04 25.65
CA ARG A 423 -47.37 1.08 26.16
C ARG A 423 -48.06 2.45 26.22
N ASP A 424 -48.77 2.79 25.12
CA ASP A 424 -49.50 4.07 25.03
C ASP A 424 -50.65 4.12 26.01
N ALA A 425 -51.42 3.03 26.16
CA ALA A 425 -52.51 2.90 27.11
C ALA A 425 -52.03 3.08 28.56
N ARG A 426 -50.82 2.55 28.90
CA ARG A 426 -50.21 2.72 30.22
C ARG A 426 -49.79 4.18 30.48
N VAL A 427 -49.19 4.82 29.48
CA VAL A 427 -48.74 6.22 29.60
C VAL A 427 -49.90 7.18 29.71
N LYS A 428 -50.89 7.03 28.82
CA LYS A 428 -52.07 7.91 28.77
C LYS A 428 -53.16 7.55 29.79
N ARG A 429 -53.05 6.42 30.48
CA ARG A 429 -54.06 5.83 31.37
C ARG A 429 -55.43 5.69 30.70
N GLN A 430 -55.44 5.31 29.42
CA GLN A 430 -56.63 5.15 28.62
C GLN A 430 -56.84 3.67 28.29
N PRO A 431 -58.09 3.18 28.26
CA PRO A 431 -58.37 1.79 27.87
C PRO A 431 -58.15 1.61 26.37
N PHE A 432 -57.87 0.39 25.95
CA PHE A 432 -57.97 0.01 24.57
C PHE A 432 -58.68 -1.33 24.45
N SER A 433 -59.35 -1.55 23.31
CA SER A 433 -60.09 -2.78 23.07
C SER A 433 -59.60 -3.47 21.77
N VAL A 434 -59.88 -4.76 21.70
CA VAL A 434 -59.55 -5.60 20.56
C VAL A 434 -60.87 -6.20 20.06
N LEU A 435 -61.09 -6.12 18.74
CA LEU A 435 -62.15 -6.84 18.05
C LEU A 435 -61.50 -7.97 17.26
N MET A 436 -62.10 -9.16 17.34
CA MET A 436 -61.73 -10.30 16.49
C MET A 436 -62.96 -10.74 15.67
N PHE A 437 -62.74 -10.83 14.37
CA PHE A 437 -63.80 -11.14 13.39
C PHE A 437 -63.54 -12.46 12.74
N ASP A 438 -64.65 -13.15 12.41
CA ASP A 438 -64.64 -14.33 11.54
C ASP A 438 -65.83 -14.23 10.57
N ILE A 439 -65.61 -14.47 9.27
CA ILE A 439 -66.66 -14.42 8.27
C ILE A 439 -67.49 -15.69 8.37
N ASP A 440 -68.77 -15.56 8.70
CA ASP A 440 -69.67 -16.67 8.93
C ASP A 440 -69.85 -17.54 7.67
N HIS A 441 -69.64 -18.84 7.84
CA HIS A 441 -69.82 -19.85 6.77
C HIS A 441 -68.93 -19.67 5.55
N PHE A 442 -67.74 -19.02 5.71
CA PHE A 442 -66.85 -18.72 4.62
C PHE A 442 -66.32 -19.98 3.89
N LYS A 443 -66.03 -21.06 4.62
CA LYS A 443 -65.66 -22.33 4.04
C LYS A 443 -66.78 -22.87 3.12
N THR A 444 -68.06 -22.86 3.57
CA THR A 444 -69.23 -23.30 2.77
C THR A 444 -69.42 -22.44 1.53
N PHE A 445 -69.10 -21.14 1.65
CA PHE A 445 -69.14 -20.22 0.52
C PHE A 445 -68.09 -20.60 -0.53
N ASN A 446 -66.81 -20.85 -0.11
CA ASN A 446 -65.72 -21.30 -0.99
C ASN A 446 -66.03 -22.65 -1.67
N ASP A 447 -66.57 -23.59 -0.89
CA ASP A 447 -66.98 -24.92 -1.43
C ASP A 447 -68.10 -24.82 -2.50
N THR A 448 -68.95 -23.76 -2.45
CA THR A 448 -70.04 -23.54 -3.36
C THR A 448 -69.64 -22.71 -4.59
N TYR A 449 -68.87 -21.66 -4.43
CA TYR A 449 -68.62 -20.65 -5.46
C TYR A 449 -67.15 -20.59 -5.94
N GLY A 450 -66.25 -21.38 -5.30
CA GLY A 450 -64.86 -21.41 -5.62
C GLY A 450 -64.04 -20.36 -4.84
N HIS A 451 -62.68 -20.54 -4.82
CA HIS A 451 -61.80 -19.70 -4.08
C HIS A 451 -61.69 -18.26 -4.61
N GLU A 452 -61.84 -18.05 -5.93
CA GLU A 452 -61.84 -16.70 -6.51
C GLU A 452 -63.02 -15.86 -5.96
N ALA A 453 -64.22 -16.44 -5.86
CA ALA A 453 -65.31 -15.77 -5.23
C ALA A 453 -65.11 -15.51 -3.73
N GLY A 454 -64.45 -16.42 -3.04
CA GLY A 454 -64.02 -16.22 -1.66
C GLY A 454 -63.01 -15.07 -1.49
N ASP A 455 -62.06 -14.93 -2.40
CA ASP A 455 -61.13 -13.83 -2.43
C ASP A 455 -61.81 -12.45 -2.61
N GLU A 456 -62.89 -12.40 -3.45
CA GLU A 456 -63.74 -11.21 -3.59
C GLU A 456 -64.44 -10.86 -2.27
N VAL A 457 -64.94 -11.89 -1.55
CA VAL A 457 -65.55 -11.69 -0.22
C VAL A 457 -64.58 -11.16 0.77
N LEU A 458 -63.36 -11.71 0.86
CA LEU A 458 -62.32 -11.25 1.75
C LEU A 458 -61.91 -9.79 1.46
N ALA A 459 -61.70 -9.45 0.19
CA ALA A 459 -61.35 -8.09 -0.23
C ALA A 459 -62.50 -7.10 0.05
N GLY A 460 -63.72 -7.49 -0.25
CA GLY A 460 -64.95 -6.69 0.00
C GLY A 460 -65.20 -6.46 1.50
N PHE A 461 -65.01 -7.50 2.31
CA PHE A 461 -65.08 -7.44 3.78
C PHE A 461 -64.06 -6.47 4.35
N ALA A 462 -62.82 -6.63 3.94
CA ALA A 462 -61.74 -5.76 4.39
C ALA A 462 -61.96 -4.30 3.98
N ALA A 463 -62.41 -4.06 2.76
CA ALA A 463 -62.73 -2.70 2.28
C ALA A 463 -63.88 -2.05 3.06
N ALA A 464 -64.87 -2.81 3.46
CA ALA A 464 -66.02 -2.31 4.23
C ALA A 464 -65.57 -1.89 5.64
N ILE A 465 -64.81 -2.71 6.34
CA ILE A 465 -64.26 -2.37 7.67
C ILE A 465 -63.36 -1.15 7.59
N ARG A 466 -62.43 -1.12 6.64
CA ARG A 466 -61.44 -0.03 6.50
C ARG A 466 -62.10 1.35 6.33
N ARG A 467 -63.25 1.44 5.69
CA ARG A 467 -64.00 2.69 5.51
C ARG A 467 -64.57 3.27 6.80
N GLU A 468 -64.79 2.42 7.81
CA GLU A 468 -65.36 2.81 9.10
C GLU A 468 -64.28 3.08 10.16
N LEU A 469 -63.01 2.72 9.86
CA LEU A 469 -61.87 2.88 10.78
C LEU A 469 -61.27 4.28 10.73
N LYS A 470 -60.75 4.74 11.87
CA LYS A 470 -59.95 5.97 12.01
C LYS A 470 -58.48 5.67 11.79
N GLU A 471 -57.72 6.71 11.50
CA GLU A 471 -56.25 6.60 11.25
C GLU A 471 -55.44 5.97 12.39
N ASN A 472 -55.89 6.15 13.65
CA ASN A 472 -55.20 5.62 14.84
C ASN A 472 -55.62 4.17 15.17
N GLN A 473 -56.47 3.53 14.37
CA GLN A 473 -56.98 2.17 14.56
C GLN A 473 -56.25 1.23 13.60
N ALA A 474 -55.74 0.12 14.10
CA ALA A 474 -55.03 -0.86 13.29
C ALA A 474 -55.98 -2.01 12.88
N PHE A 475 -55.90 -2.40 11.61
CA PHE A 475 -56.69 -3.47 11.03
C PHE A 475 -55.81 -4.52 10.38
N LEU A 476 -55.88 -5.74 10.85
CA LEU A 476 -55.01 -6.84 10.47
C LEU A 476 -55.83 -8.03 9.97
N ARG A 477 -55.27 -8.75 8.99
CA ARG A 477 -55.74 -10.10 8.66
C ARG A 477 -54.97 -11.10 9.53
N TRP A 478 -55.75 -11.82 10.38
CA TRP A 478 -55.14 -12.77 11.31
C TRP A 478 -54.79 -14.11 10.64
N GLY A 479 -55.68 -14.57 9.76
CA GLY A 479 -55.47 -15.76 8.95
C GLY A 479 -56.80 -16.19 8.29
N GLY A 480 -56.75 -16.84 7.11
CA GLY A 480 -57.92 -17.29 6.39
C GLY A 480 -59.01 -16.22 6.28
N GLU A 481 -60.11 -16.44 7.01
CA GLU A 481 -61.29 -15.56 7.11
C GLU A 481 -61.32 -14.73 8.42
N GLU A 482 -60.25 -14.74 9.22
CA GLU A 482 -60.20 -14.07 10.50
C GLU A 482 -59.48 -12.73 10.40
N PHE A 483 -60.00 -11.70 11.10
CA PHE A 483 -59.45 -10.35 11.13
C PHE A 483 -59.40 -9.79 12.55
N ILE A 484 -58.50 -8.89 12.82
CA ILE A 484 -58.39 -8.21 14.11
C ILE A 484 -58.37 -6.69 13.90
N VAL A 485 -59.10 -5.97 14.76
CA VAL A 485 -59.04 -4.51 14.88
C VAL A 485 -58.55 -4.15 16.27
N LEU A 486 -57.52 -3.31 16.34
CA LEU A 486 -57.09 -2.69 17.58
C LEU A 486 -57.68 -1.29 17.69
N LEU A 487 -58.38 -1.02 18.80
CA LEU A 487 -59.06 0.23 19.07
C LEU A 487 -58.41 0.94 20.23
N PRO A 488 -57.41 1.80 19.99
CA PRO A 488 -56.83 2.65 21.03
C PRO A 488 -57.91 3.59 21.63
N ASP A 489 -57.78 3.93 22.90
CA ASP A 489 -58.65 4.88 23.59
C ASP A 489 -60.13 4.52 23.53
N CYS A 490 -60.41 3.22 23.68
CA CYS A 490 -61.75 2.69 23.53
C CYS A 490 -62.11 1.74 24.66
N SER A 491 -63.22 2.02 25.35
CA SER A 491 -63.75 1.18 26.42
C SER A 491 -64.48 -0.04 25.86
N LEU A 492 -64.71 -1.08 26.68
CA LEU A 492 -65.50 -2.28 26.30
C LEU A 492 -66.86 -1.92 25.74
N ALA A 493 -67.59 -1.00 26.37
CA ALA A 493 -68.92 -0.56 25.96
C ALA A 493 -68.89 0.10 24.56
N SER A 494 -67.96 1.03 24.35
CA SER A 494 -67.78 1.74 23.09
C SER A 494 -67.30 0.78 21.97
N ALA A 495 -66.40 -0.15 22.30
CA ALA A 495 -65.92 -1.17 21.37
C ALA A 495 -67.04 -2.13 20.95
N THR A 496 -67.90 -2.55 21.89
CA THR A 496 -69.02 -3.40 21.62
C THR A 496 -70.04 -2.69 20.71
N GLN A 497 -70.33 -1.41 20.95
CA GLN A 497 -71.19 -0.60 20.10
C GLN A 497 -70.65 -0.44 18.69
N PHE A 498 -69.31 -0.20 18.61
CA PHE A 498 -68.65 -0.10 17.30
C PHE A 498 -68.56 -1.44 16.56
N ALA A 499 -68.39 -2.55 17.26
CA ALA A 499 -68.41 -3.88 16.69
C ALA A 499 -69.85 -4.19 16.11
N GLU A 500 -70.89 -3.80 16.82
CA GLU A 500 -72.24 -3.98 16.32
C GLU A 500 -72.57 -3.11 15.08
N HIS A 501 -72.01 -1.87 15.08
CA HIS A 501 -72.07 -1.04 13.87
C HIS A 501 -71.38 -1.72 12.68
N LEU A 502 -70.13 -2.21 12.87
CA LEU A 502 -69.39 -2.92 11.83
C LEU A 502 -70.17 -4.19 11.36
N ARG A 503 -70.65 -4.99 12.29
CA ARG A 503 -71.47 -6.18 11.97
C ARG A 503 -72.67 -5.83 11.07
N SER A 504 -73.47 -4.79 11.45
CA SER A 504 -74.58 -4.34 10.68
C SER A 504 -74.21 -3.81 9.29
N ARG A 505 -73.10 -3.11 9.17
CA ARG A 505 -72.59 -2.65 7.86
C ARG A 505 -72.12 -3.81 6.98
N ILE A 506 -71.47 -4.81 7.52
CA ILE A 506 -71.03 -6.02 6.80
C ILE A 506 -72.31 -6.78 6.31
N ALA A 507 -73.32 -6.90 7.14
CA ALA A 507 -74.60 -7.56 6.77
C ALA A 507 -75.35 -6.88 5.61
N THR A 508 -74.97 -5.66 5.22
CA THR A 508 -75.50 -5.01 4.00
C THR A 508 -74.74 -5.40 2.72
N ILE A 509 -73.61 -6.11 2.85
CA ILE A 509 -72.79 -6.54 1.70
C ILE A 509 -73.48 -7.80 1.10
N SER A 510 -73.80 -7.74 -0.15
CA SER A 510 -74.27 -8.89 -0.93
C SER A 510 -73.30 -9.19 -2.06
N LEU A 511 -72.69 -10.39 -2.03
CA LEU A 511 -71.82 -10.90 -3.07
C LEU A 511 -72.30 -12.22 -3.58
N HIS A 512 -72.36 -12.42 -4.88
CA HIS A 512 -72.91 -13.62 -5.54
C HIS A 512 -74.33 -13.96 -5.05
N ALA A 513 -75.20 -12.92 -4.88
CA ALA A 513 -76.54 -13.02 -4.35
C ALA A 513 -76.71 -13.61 -2.95
N ARG A 514 -75.62 -13.68 -2.18
CA ARG A 514 -75.59 -14.04 -0.75
C ARG A 514 -75.14 -12.87 0.12
N GLN A 515 -75.82 -12.75 1.26
CA GLN A 515 -75.49 -11.79 2.30
C GLN A 515 -74.29 -12.31 3.09
N VAL A 516 -73.28 -11.45 3.26
CA VAL A 516 -72.07 -11.76 4.08
C VAL A 516 -72.42 -11.37 5.51
N THR A 517 -72.21 -12.29 6.46
CA THR A 517 -72.33 -12.00 7.90
C THR A 517 -71.04 -12.32 8.62
N THR A 518 -70.85 -11.77 9.83
CA THR A 518 -69.66 -11.99 10.63
C THR A 518 -70.02 -12.15 12.10
N SER A 519 -69.28 -13.05 12.75
CA SER A 519 -69.25 -13.15 14.20
C SER A 519 -68.13 -12.31 14.74
N ILE A 520 -68.29 -11.57 15.84
CA ILE A 520 -67.31 -10.65 16.39
C ILE A 520 -67.13 -10.90 17.89
N GLY A 521 -65.89 -11.11 18.33
CA GLY A 521 -65.51 -11.11 19.74
C GLY A 521 -64.94 -9.75 20.13
N VAL A 522 -65.22 -9.27 21.35
CA VAL A 522 -64.76 -8.01 21.88
C VAL A 522 -64.13 -8.22 23.24
N ALA A 523 -62.90 -7.72 23.43
CA ALA A 523 -62.25 -7.70 24.75
C ALA A 523 -61.48 -6.39 24.94
N THR A 524 -61.30 -5.99 26.20
CA THR A 524 -60.63 -4.75 26.59
C THR A 524 -59.43 -5.08 27.48
N TRP A 525 -58.38 -4.30 27.34
CA TRP A 525 -57.19 -4.40 28.16
C TRP A 525 -57.49 -3.92 29.61
N HIS A 526 -57.24 -4.78 30.61
CA HIS A 526 -57.58 -4.52 32.00
C HIS A 526 -56.44 -3.82 32.79
N GLY A 527 -55.35 -3.38 32.13
CA GLY A 527 -54.30 -2.63 32.79
C GLY A 527 -53.23 -3.47 33.49
N ALA A 528 -52.80 -3.07 34.69
CA ALA A 528 -51.75 -3.75 35.43
C ALA A 528 -52.21 -5.16 35.86
N GLY A 529 -51.51 -6.19 35.43
CA GLY A 529 -51.82 -7.60 35.71
C GLY A 529 -52.47 -8.33 34.53
N ASP A 530 -52.84 -7.63 33.48
CA ASP A 530 -53.26 -8.24 32.22
C ASP A 530 -52.06 -8.58 31.33
N THR A 531 -52.15 -9.66 30.54
CA THR A 531 -51.12 -10.06 29.59
C THR A 531 -51.71 -10.13 28.17
N LYS A 532 -50.85 -10.11 27.18
CA LYS A 532 -51.25 -10.22 25.76
C LYS A 532 -52.01 -11.52 25.50
N GLU A 533 -51.56 -12.58 26.13
CA GLU A 533 -52.14 -13.91 26.01
C GLU A 533 -53.55 -13.93 26.62
N LYS A 534 -53.75 -13.39 27.82
CA LYS A 534 -55.04 -13.28 28.49
C LYS A 534 -56.04 -12.45 27.67
N LEU A 535 -55.58 -11.31 27.13
CA LEU A 535 -56.40 -10.47 26.27
C LEU A 535 -56.83 -11.22 25.02
N PHE A 536 -55.90 -11.95 24.38
CA PHE A 536 -56.20 -12.76 23.20
C PHE A 536 -57.18 -13.88 23.54
N GLU A 537 -56.95 -14.63 24.63
CA GLU A 537 -57.89 -15.67 25.10
C GLU A 537 -59.32 -15.14 25.32
N ARG A 538 -59.44 -13.93 25.88
CA ARG A 538 -60.78 -13.34 26.11
C ARG A 538 -61.47 -12.93 24.82
N VAL A 539 -60.74 -12.34 23.85
CA VAL A 539 -61.35 -11.94 22.60
C VAL A 539 -61.72 -13.16 21.73
N ASP A 540 -60.85 -14.18 21.70
CA ASP A 540 -61.12 -15.44 20.99
C ASP A 540 -62.29 -16.20 21.64
N GLY A 541 -62.30 -16.30 22.97
CA GLY A 541 -63.40 -16.90 23.70
C GLY A 541 -64.75 -16.15 23.48
N ALA A 542 -64.73 -14.84 23.32
CA ALA A 542 -65.88 -14.06 22.93
C ALA A 542 -66.32 -14.34 21.51
N LEU A 543 -65.39 -14.43 20.54
CA LEU A 543 -65.69 -14.81 19.16
C LEU A 543 -66.25 -16.21 19.08
N TYR A 544 -65.67 -17.15 19.83
CA TYR A 544 -66.22 -18.52 19.90
C TYR A 544 -67.70 -18.54 20.37
N ARG A 545 -68.05 -17.78 21.43
CA ARG A 545 -69.43 -17.66 21.89
C ARG A 545 -70.32 -17.04 20.84
N ALA A 546 -69.86 -16.06 20.08
CA ALA A 546 -70.61 -15.47 18.99
C ALA A 546 -70.98 -16.53 17.89
N LYS A 547 -70.03 -17.41 17.55
CA LYS A 547 -70.22 -18.50 16.61
C LYS A 547 -71.21 -19.55 17.14
N GLU A 548 -71.05 -20.02 18.38
CA GLU A 548 -71.94 -20.98 19.02
C GLU A 548 -73.32 -20.41 19.29
N GLY A 549 -73.43 -19.13 19.59
CA GLY A 549 -74.71 -18.44 19.87
C GLY A 549 -75.65 -18.27 18.63
N GLY A 550 -75.22 -18.72 17.44
CA GLY A 550 -76.01 -18.65 16.20
C GLY A 550 -75.41 -17.71 15.15
N ARG A 551 -74.18 -17.24 15.31
CA ARG A 551 -73.45 -16.37 14.36
C ARG A 551 -74.06 -14.99 14.16
N ASN A 552 -73.53 -14.20 13.25
CA ASN A 552 -73.97 -12.85 12.91
C ASN A 552 -74.32 -12.02 14.16
N ARG A 553 -73.41 -12.00 15.11
CA ARG A 553 -73.54 -11.29 16.41
C ARG A 553 -72.21 -10.82 16.99
N VAL A 554 -72.30 -9.94 17.95
CA VAL A 554 -71.21 -9.49 18.74
C VAL A 554 -71.30 -10.07 20.14
N GLU A 555 -70.21 -10.69 20.61
CA GLU A 555 -70.09 -11.12 22.00
C GLU A 555 -68.88 -10.41 22.63
N LYS A 556 -69.07 -10.00 23.89
CA LYS A 556 -68.01 -9.36 24.66
C LYS A 556 -67.37 -10.35 25.64
N GLU A 557 -66.17 -10.05 26.11
CA GLU A 557 -65.53 -10.79 27.18
C GLU A 557 -66.47 -10.91 28.41
N SER A 558 -66.35 -12.04 29.09
CA SER A 558 -67.16 -12.36 30.29
C SER A 558 -66.64 -11.66 31.51
#